data_ad562f44e340d7743e5d8239cd257ba0
#
_entry.id   ad562f44e340d7743e5d8239cd257ba0
#
_cell.length_a   1.000
_cell.length_b   1.000
_cell.length_c   1.000
_cell.angle_alpha   90.00
_cell.angle_beta   90.00
_cell.angle_gamma   90.00
#
_symmetry.space_group_name_H-M   'P 1'
#
loop_
_entity.id
_entity.type
_entity.pdbx_description
1 polymer ?
#
loop_
_entity_poly.entity_id
_entity_poly.type
_entity_poly.pdbx_seq_one_letter_code
_entity_poly.pdbx_strand_id
1 'polypeptide(L)'
;REVRDSGGPRVESPSKLNWHNDRADLVALLCLRKAAKGGVSRIVSATAIYNALLERRPDLAEILFGDFYRSSIGDEVGTDAPYYMLPVFTMQGSAFTSDLSRVYIDQAQAFPEVPRLSDDQTEALDMLVDLAEELCYEHTIEPGDIQMLNNHVTYHGRTAFEDDAALGHDRFLLRLWLITPESHRLPKDQASLWSSAELTNSRLSEIRPTS
;
A
#
# COMPACT_ATOMS: atom_id res chain seq x y z
N ARG A 1 -4.41 -1.96 30.21
CA ARG A 1 -5.32 -1.39 29.18
C ARG A 1 -5.30 -2.36 28.02
N GLU A 2 -6.37 -3.14 27.86
CA GLU A 2 -6.56 -3.99 26.70
C GLU A 2 -6.54 -3.12 25.45
N VAL A 3 -5.64 -3.42 24.52
CA VAL A 3 -5.68 -2.88 23.17
C VAL A 3 -6.93 -3.47 22.54
N ARG A 4 -8.02 -2.72 22.53
CA ARG A 4 -9.16 -3.04 21.68
C ARG A 4 -8.66 -2.90 20.25
N ASP A 5 -8.69 -4.00 19.53
CA ASP A 5 -8.59 -4.04 18.08
C ASP A 5 -9.82 -3.28 17.55
N SER A 6 -9.68 -1.96 17.50
CA SER A 6 -10.70 -1.11 16.91
C SER A 6 -10.58 -1.34 15.40
N GLY A 7 -11.59 -1.95 14.78
CA GLY A 7 -11.65 -2.18 13.33
C GLY A 7 -11.67 -0.90 12.48
N GLY A 8 -10.88 0.07 12.87
CA GLY A 8 -10.57 1.27 12.11
C GLY A 8 -9.53 1.00 11.02
N PRO A 9 -9.41 1.89 10.03
CA PRO A 9 -8.40 1.77 8.98
C PRO A 9 -7.01 1.57 9.59
N ARG A 10 -6.22 0.62 9.06
CA ARG A 10 -4.85 0.30 9.55
C ARG A 10 -3.93 1.53 9.61
N VAL A 11 -4.20 2.54 8.80
CA VAL A 11 -3.47 3.82 8.78
C VAL A 11 -3.58 4.62 10.08
N GLU A 12 -4.64 4.40 10.86
CA GLU A 12 -4.85 5.06 12.17
C GLU A 12 -4.19 4.30 13.32
N SER A 13 -3.80 3.04 13.11
CA SER A 13 -3.11 2.25 14.13
C SER A 13 -1.73 2.84 14.45
N PRO A 14 -1.32 2.96 15.73
CA PRO A 14 0.02 3.38 16.11
C PRO A 14 1.12 2.37 15.76
N SER A 15 0.75 1.15 15.36
CA SER A 15 1.70 0.11 14.96
C SER A 15 2.43 0.48 13.66
N LYS A 16 3.56 -0.19 13.40
CA LYS A 16 4.27 -0.08 12.11
C LYS A 16 3.30 -0.35 10.96
N LEU A 17 3.29 0.51 9.96
CA LEU A 17 2.62 0.28 8.69
C LEU A 17 3.62 -0.33 7.72
N ASN A 18 3.37 -1.57 7.31
CA ASN A 18 4.24 -2.32 6.42
C ASN A 18 4.24 -1.73 5.01
N TRP A 19 5.23 -2.16 4.20
CA TRP A 19 5.35 -1.77 2.81
C TRP A 19 4.11 -2.11 2.01
N HIS A 20 3.57 -1.11 1.32
CA HIS A 20 2.42 -1.22 0.43
C HIS A 20 2.39 -0.03 -0.53
N ASN A 21 1.53 -0.11 -1.50
CA ASN A 21 1.06 1.04 -2.27
C ASN A 21 -0.48 1.10 -2.20
N ASP A 22 -1.01 2.31 -2.31
CA ASP A 22 -2.44 2.53 -2.41
C ASP A 22 -2.91 2.33 -3.86
N ARG A 23 -4.16 1.90 -4.05
CA ARG A 23 -4.73 1.69 -5.39
C ARG A 23 -5.35 2.95 -5.97
N ALA A 24 -4.54 3.96 -6.12
CA ALA A 24 -4.81 5.21 -6.81
C ALA A 24 -3.55 5.62 -7.55
N ASP A 25 -3.64 6.45 -8.58
CA ASP A 25 -2.44 6.87 -9.32
C ASP A 25 -1.45 7.58 -8.42
N LEU A 26 -1.96 8.49 -7.60
CA LEU A 26 -1.18 9.25 -6.65
C LEU A 26 -1.82 9.19 -5.25
N VAL A 27 -0.99 9.13 -4.23
CA VAL A 27 -1.38 9.43 -2.86
C VAL A 27 -0.71 10.72 -2.41
N ALA A 28 -1.47 11.63 -1.84
CA ALA A 28 -0.98 12.84 -1.21
C ALA A 28 -1.27 12.80 0.29
N LEU A 29 -0.26 13.08 1.10
CA LEU A 29 -0.34 13.17 2.56
C LEU A 29 0.07 14.57 3.00
N LEU A 30 -0.85 15.36 3.53
CA LEU A 30 -0.57 16.64 4.18
C LEU A 30 -0.46 16.43 5.68
N CYS A 31 0.68 16.77 6.26
CA CYS A 31 0.88 16.70 7.70
C CYS A 31 0.28 17.94 8.37
N LEU A 32 -0.67 17.74 9.28
CA LEU A 32 -1.20 18.78 10.15
C LEU A 32 -0.52 18.75 11.52
N ARG A 33 -0.28 17.55 12.05
CA ARG A 33 0.43 17.33 13.31
C ARG A 33 1.25 16.06 13.22
N LYS A 34 2.46 16.07 13.79
CA LYS A 34 3.29 14.87 13.90
C LYS A 34 3.11 14.19 15.25
N ALA A 35 3.47 12.92 15.34
CA ALA A 35 3.53 12.18 16.59
C ALA A 35 4.60 12.75 17.55
N ALA A 36 4.49 12.42 18.83
CA ALA A 36 5.52 12.73 19.82
C ALA A 36 6.82 11.98 19.55
N LYS A 37 6.69 10.70 19.13
CA LYS A 37 7.84 9.85 18.75
C LYS A 37 7.47 8.95 17.58
N GLY A 38 8.45 8.63 16.74
CA GLY A 38 8.27 7.75 15.58
C GLY A 38 7.41 8.37 14.50
N GLY A 39 6.63 7.52 13.79
CA GLY A 39 5.81 7.99 12.68
C GLY A 39 6.62 8.41 11.47
N VAL A 40 7.89 7.96 11.38
CA VAL A 40 8.80 8.25 10.27
C VAL A 40 8.24 7.65 9.00
N SER A 41 8.08 8.46 7.97
CA SER A 41 7.67 8.03 6.65
C SER A 41 8.81 7.30 5.97
N ARG A 42 8.46 6.22 5.28
CA ARG A 42 9.41 5.34 4.59
C ARG A 42 8.93 5.17 3.16
N ILE A 43 9.82 5.39 2.20
CA ILE A 43 9.50 5.37 0.78
C ILE A 43 10.57 4.57 0.04
N VAL A 44 10.17 3.77 -0.93
CA VAL A 44 11.10 3.04 -1.79
C VAL A 44 10.57 2.93 -3.22
N SER A 45 11.45 3.00 -4.19
CA SER A 45 11.11 2.79 -5.60
C SER A 45 10.91 1.30 -5.88
N ALA A 46 9.72 0.91 -6.33
CA ALA A 46 9.43 -0.44 -6.77
C ALA A 46 10.31 -0.85 -7.99
N THR A 47 10.63 0.13 -8.86
CA THR A 47 11.54 -0.10 -9.99
C THR A 47 12.97 -0.38 -9.51
N ALA A 48 13.44 0.31 -8.46
CA ALA A 48 14.76 0.02 -7.90
C ALA A 48 14.82 -1.39 -7.29
N ILE A 49 13.76 -1.81 -6.60
CA ILE A 49 13.62 -3.18 -6.08
C ILE A 49 13.64 -4.20 -7.22
N TYR A 50 12.85 -3.96 -8.28
CA TYR A 50 12.83 -4.84 -9.45
C TYR A 50 14.20 -4.98 -10.08
N ASN A 51 14.94 -3.89 -10.27
CA ASN A 51 16.30 -3.94 -10.81
C ASN A 51 17.26 -4.72 -9.90
N ALA A 52 17.16 -4.54 -8.58
CA ALA A 52 18.00 -5.29 -7.63
C ALA A 52 17.65 -6.79 -7.61
N LEU A 53 16.36 -7.14 -7.76
CA LEU A 53 15.92 -8.53 -7.94
C LEU A 53 16.49 -9.13 -9.22
N LEU A 54 16.39 -8.41 -10.35
CA LEU A 54 16.95 -8.89 -11.63
C LEU A 54 18.47 -9.15 -11.56
N GLU A 55 19.20 -8.34 -10.81
CA GLU A 55 20.65 -8.49 -10.64
C GLU A 55 20.99 -9.67 -9.71
N ARG A 56 20.26 -9.84 -8.61
CA ARG A 56 20.60 -10.79 -7.54
C ARG A 56 19.92 -12.14 -7.68
N ARG A 57 18.63 -12.15 -8.05
CA ARG A 57 17.75 -13.32 -8.14
C ARG A 57 16.71 -13.13 -9.25
N PRO A 58 17.12 -13.21 -10.52
CA PRO A 58 16.20 -13.04 -11.67
C PRO A 58 15.07 -14.06 -11.70
N ASP A 59 15.28 -15.25 -11.16
CA ASP A 59 14.27 -16.29 -10.94
C ASP A 59 13.12 -15.80 -10.05
N LEU A 60 13.42 -15.14 -8.93
CA LEU A 60 12.42 -14.60 -8.03
C LEU A 60 11.71 -13.36 -8.62
N ALA A 61 12.43 -12.56 -9.44
CA ALA A 61 11.82 -11.45 -10.14
C ALA A 61 10.72 -11.92 -11.11
N GLU A 62 10.93 -13.04 -11.81
CA GLU A 62 9.93 -13.63 -12.71
C GLU A 62 8.68 -14.10 -11.96
N ILE A 63 8.84 -14.71 -10.78
CA ILE A 63 7.73 -15.19 -9.95
C ILE A 63 6.78 -14.05 -9.59
N LEU A 64 7.29 -12.83 -9.33
CA LEU A 64 6.47 -11.68 -8.95
C LEU A 64 5.59 -11.13 -10.08
N PHE A 65 5.80 -11.57 -11.34
CA PHE A 65 4.87 -11.32 -12.45
C PHE A 65 3.74 -12.36 -12.52
N GLY A 66 3.81 -13.44 -11.75
CA GLY A 66 2.71 -14.39 -11.59
C GLY A 66 1.65 -13.87 -10.62
N ASP A 67 0.47 -14.47 -10.71
CA ASP A 67 -0.67 -14.11 -9.87
C ASP A 67 -0.50 -14.58 -8.41
N PHE A 68 -0.89 -13.71 -7.48
CA PHE A 68 -1.01 -14.00 -6.06
C PHE A 68 -2.45 -13.82 -5.62
N TYR A 69 -2.98 -14.78 -4.88
CA TYR A 69 -4.27 -14.63 -4.22
C TYR A 69 -4.19 -13.56 -3.13
N ARG A 70 -5.20 -12.71 -3.07
CA ARG A 70 -5.34 -11.63 -2.10
C ARG A 70 -6.75 -11.63 -1.51
N SER A 71 -6.84 -11.45 -0.21
CA SER A 71 -8.13 -11.28 0.46
C SER A 71 -8.75 -9.95 0.07
N SER A 72 -10.04 -9.94 -0.20
CA SER A 72 -10.84 -8.71 -0.36
C SER A 72 -11.37 -8.19 0.98
N ILE A 73 -11.22 -8.95 2.08
CA ILE A 73 -11.71 -8.56 3.40
C ILE A 73 -10.89 -7.38 3.94
N GLY A 74 -11.54 -6.25 4.09
CA GLY A 74 -10.90 -5.01 4.55
C GLY A 74 -10.03 -4.34 3.48
N ASP A 75 -10.07 -4.83 2.24
CA ASP A 75 -9.49 -4.17 1.08
C ASP A 75 -10.57 -3.31 0.40
N GLU A 76 -10.18 -2.16 -0.16
CA GLU A 76 -11.10 -1.24 -0.86
C GLU A 76 -11.26 -1.63 -2.34
N VAL A 77 -11.30 -2.94 -2.65
CA VAL A 77 -11.58 -3.45 -3.99
C VAL A 77 -13.08 -3.61 -4.20
N GLY A 78 -13.57 -3.16 -5.33
CA GLY A 78 -14.98 -3.29 -5.72
C GLY A 78 -15.33 -4.71 -6.18
N THR A 79 -15.11 -5.72 -5.33
CA THR A 79 -15.50 -7.12 -5.62
C THR A 79 -16.24 -7.72 -4.45
N ASP A 80 -17.31 -8.49 -4.76
CA ASP A 80 -18.05 -9.29 -3.78
C ASP A 80 -17.36 -10.64 -3.48
N ALA A 81 -16.34 -11.01 -4.26
CA ALA A 81 -15.60 -12.24 -4.03
C ALA A 81 -14.72 -12.12 -2.78
N PRO A 82 -14.59 -13.17 -1.94
CA PRO A 82 -13.79 -13.11 -0.72
C PRO A 82 -12.28 -12.97 -0.98
N TYR A 83 -11.85 -13.29 -2.18
CA TYR A 83 -10.47 -13.13 -2.64
C TYR A 83 -10.44 -12.92 -4.16
N TYR A 84 -9.32 -12.41 -4.65
CA TYR A 84 -9.04 -12.15 -6.07
C TYR A 84 -7.56 -12.45 -6.35
N MET A 85 -7.16 -12.45 -7.63
CA MET A 85 -5.77 -12.67 -8.05
C MET A 85 -5.21 -11.41 -8.70
N LEU A 86 -3.96 -11.09 -8.39
CA LEU A 86 -3.24 -9.97 -8.98
C LEU A 86 -1.72 -10.21 -8.86
N PRO A 87 -0.92 -9.98 -9.92
CA PRO A 87 0.52 -10.03 -9.80
C PRO A 87 1.07 -8.88 -8.96
N VAL A 88 2.28 -9.05 -8.44
CA VAL A 88 3.01 -7.97 -7.75
C VAL A 88 3.62 -7.02 -8.78
N PHE A 89 4.20 -7.56 -9.85
CA PHE A 89 4.77 -6.78 -10.95
C PHE A 89 3.98 -6.96 -12.22
N THR A 90 3.80 -5.88 -12.95
CA THR A 90 3.12 -5.87 -14.26
C THR A 90 3.88 -5.00 -15.22
N MET A 91 3.98 -5.47 -16.48
CA MET A 91 4.52 -4.70 -17.59
C MET A 91 3.46 -4.58 -18.68
N GLN A 92 3.17 -3.36 -19.11
CA GLN A 92 2.35 -3.10 -20.29
C GLN A 92 3.12 -2.25 -21.29
N GLY A 93 3.68 -2.91 -22.29
CA GLY A 93 4.68 -2.30 -23.15
C GLY A 93 5.93 -1.95 -22.34
N SER A 94 6.29 -0.69 -22.26
CA SER A 94 7.41 -0.19 -21.43
C SER A 94 6.98 0.34 -20.07
N ALA A 95 5.69 0.33 -19.75
CA ALA A 95 5.18 0.82 -18.49
C ALA A 95 5.24 -0.29 -17.42
N PHE A 96 6.07 -0.08 -16.40
CA PHE A 96 6.13 -0.92 -15.20
C PHE A 96 5.14 -0.42 -14.17
N THR A 97 4.40 -1.34 -13.58
CA THR A 97 3.52 -1.07 -12.43
C THR A 97 3.71 -2.16 -11.39
N SER A 98 3.58 -1.79 -10.15
CA SER A 98 3.65 -2.74 -9.04
C SER A 98 2.49 -2.53 -8.07
N ASP A 99 1.92 -3.64 -7.57
CA ASP A 99 0.91 -3.66 -6.53
C ASP A 99 1.38 -4.58 -5.39
N LEU A 100 1.76 -4.01 -4.27
CA LEU A 100 2.21 -4.73 -3.10
C LEU A 100 1.27 -4.52 -1.92
N SER A 101 0.69 -5.60 -1.45
CA SER A 101 0.04 -5.67 -0.14
C SER A 101 0.20 -7.06 0.46
N ARG A 102 1.36 -7.29 1.10
CA ARG A 102 1.69 -8.59 1.71
C ARG A 102 0.60 -9.04 2.69
N VAL A 103 0.00 -8.12 3.41
CA VAL A 103 -1.06 -8.44 4.38
C VAL A 103 -2.26 -9.13 3.72
N TYR A 104 -2.71 -8.65 2.56
CA TYR A 104 -3.84 -9.27 1.86
C TYR A 104 -3.47 -10.60 1.22
N ILE A 105 -2.21 -10.77 0.79
CA ILE A 105 -1.69 -12.06 0.31
C ILE A 105 -1.69 -13.08 1.46
N ASP A 106 -1.17 -12.71 2.62
CA ASP A 106 -1.11 -13.58 3.79
C ASP A 106 -2.52 -13.91 4.32
N GLN A 107 -3.44 -12.96 4.32
CA GLN A 107 -4.84 -13.17 4.70
C GLN A 107 -5.56 -14.16 3.76
N ALA A 108 -5.24 -14.12 2.46
CA ALA A 108 -5.83 -15.04 1.51
C ALA A 108 -5.50 -16.50 1.83
N GLN A 109 -4.36 -16.76 2.49
CA GLN A 109 -3.96 -18.11 2.90
C GLN A 109 -4.87 -18.72 3.99
N ALA A 110 -5.79 -17.95 4.56
CA ALA A 110 -6.79 -18.47 5.49
C ALA A 110 -7.99 -19.14 4.79
N PHE A 111 -8.19 -18.88 3.49
CA PHE A 111 -9.28 -19.51 2.73
C PHE A 111 -8.88 -20.94 2.31
N PRO A 112 -9.72 -21.96 2.59
CA PRO A 112 -9.41 -23.36 2.25
C PRO A 112 -9.22 -23.60 0.75
N GLU A 113 -9.91 -22.82 -0.09
CA GLU A 113 -9.90 -22.95 -1.55
C GLU A 113 -8.66 -22.30 -2.19
N VAL A 114 -7.95 -21.44 -1.43
CA VAL A 114 -6.75 -20.76 -1.91
C VAL A 114 -5.55 -21.69 -1.78
N PRO A 115 -4.84 -21.98 -2.89
CA PRO A 115 -3.59 -22.72 -2.84
C PRO A 115 -2.58 -22.05 -1.91
N ARG A 116 -1.80 -22.86 -1.19
CA ARG A 116 -0.70 -22.32 -0.37
C ARG A 116 0.35 -21.69 -1.25
N LEU A 117 0.95 -20.62 -0.77
CA LEU A 117 2.15 -20.06 -1.41
C LEU A 117 3.22 -21.15 -1.51
N SER A 118 3.87 -21.24 -2.66
CA SER A 118 5.07 -22.07 -2.79
C SER A 118 6.24 -21.46 -2.00
N ASP A 119 7.26 -22.27 -1.77
CA ASP A 119 8.49 -21.79 -1.12
C ASP A 119 9.12 -20.65 -1.93
N ASP A 120 9.16 -20.78 -3.26
CA ASP A 120 9.70 -19.76 -4.15
C ASP A 120 8.86 -18.46 -4.13
N GLN A 121 7.51 -18.57 -4.08
CA GLN A 121 6.65 -17.39 -3.94
C GLN A 121 6.87 -16.68 -2.60
N THR A 122 7.06 -17.45 -1.54
CA THR A 122 7.36 -16.91 -0.22
C THR A 122 8.72 -16.21 -0.22
N GLU A 123 9.76 -16.87 -0.77
CA GLU A 123 11.11 -16.30 -0.88
C GLU A 123 11.12 -15.02 -1.73
N ALA A 124 10.36 -14.98 -2.85
CA ALA A 124 10.27 -13.80 -3.70
C ALA A 124 9.65 -12.60 -2.97
N LEU A 125 8.57 -12.84 -2.20
CA LEU A 125 7.92 -11.80 -1.39
C LEU A 125 8.80 -11.33 -0.24
N ASP A 126 9.51 -12.25 0.42
CA ASP A 126 10.41 -11.93 1.53
C ASP A 126 11.60 -11.10 1.03
N MET A 127 12.24 -11.52 -0.07
CA MET A 127 13.34 -10.77 -0.69
C MET A 127 12.89 -9.38 -1.16
N LEU A 128 11.68 -9.24 -1.70
CA LEU A 128 11.13 -7.93 -2.07
C LEU A 128 11.05 -7.01 -0.85
N VAL A 129 10.56 -7.52 0.29
CA VAL A 129 10.45 -6.76 1.54
C VAL A 129 11.84 -6.40 2.09
N ASP A 130 12.79 -7.33 2.05
CA ASP A 130 14.17 -7.09 2.51
C ASP A 130 14.85 -6.00 1.65
N LEU A 131 14.65 -6.03 0.33
CA LEU A 131 15.13 -4.99 -0.57
C LEU A 131 14.43 -3.64 -0.32
N ALA A 132 13.15 -3.66 0.04
CA ALA A 132 12.46 -2.43 0.42
C ALA A 132 13.04 -1.82 1.71
N GLU A 133 13.42 -2.65 2.69
CA GLU A 133 14.13 -2.20 3.89
C GLU A 133 15.53 -1.66 3.57
N GLU A 134 16.27 -2.33 2.65
CA GLU A 134 17.64 -1.95 2.26
C GLU A 134 17.68 -0.63 1.48
N LEU A 135 16.73 -0.43 0.56
CA LEU A 135 16.76 0.65 -0.43
C LEU A 135 15.89 1.85 -0.03
N CYS A 136 15.22 1.79 1.11
CA CYS A 136 14.28 2.84 1.49
C CYS A 136 14.94 4.16 1.84
N TYR A 137 14.20 5.24 1.57
CA TYR A 137 14.43 6.56 2.11
C TYR A 137 13.48 6.80 3.29
N GLU A 138 14.04 7.25 4.40
CA GLU A 138 13.28 7.58 5.61
C GLU A 138 13.31 9.08 5.85
N HIS A 139 12.16 9.67 6.19
CA HIS A 139 12.07 11.08 6.57
C HIS A 139 10.90 11.33 7.53
N THR A 140 11.03 12.35 8.34
CA THR A 140 9.92 12.85 9.16
C THR A 140 9.13 13.87 8.35
N ILE A 141 7.82 13.68 8.24
CA ILE A 141 6.92 14.65 7.62
C ILE A 141 6.58 15.70 8.69
N GLU A 142 7.00 16.94 8.48
CA GLU A 142 6.74 18.05 9.41
C GLU A 142 5.38 18.71 9.13
N PRO A 143 4.76 19.38 10.11
CA PRO A 143 3.54 20.13 9.88
C PRO A 143 3.65 21.13 8.73
N GLY A 144 2.74 21.03 7.76
CA GLY A 144 2.75 21.81 6.51
C GLY A 144 3.39 21.10 5.32
N ASP A 145 4.12 20.01 5.53
CA ASP A 145 4.68 19.23 4.43
C ASP A 145 3.59 18.45 3.68
N ILE A 146 3.76 18.32 2.38
CA ILE A 146 2.97 17.47 1.52
C ILE A 146 3.87 16.43 0.88
N GLN A 147 3.62 15.14 1.22
CA GLN A 147 4.23 14.00 0.52
C GLN A 147 3.30 13.55 -0.61
N MET A 148 3.79 13.55 -1.84
CA MET A 148 3.07 12.99 -2.99
C MET A 148 3.85 11.83 -3.58
N LEU A 149 3.18 10.68 -3.77
CA LEU A 149 3.80 9.45 -4.29
C LEU A 149 3.00 8.93 -5.47
N ASN A 150 3.72 8.48 -6.51
CA ASN A 150 3.17 7.69 -7.60
C ASN A 150 3.07 6.24 -7.15
N ASN A 151 1.84 5.76 -6.90
CA ASN A 151 1.61 4.42 -6.38
C ASN A 151 1.97 3.30 -7.37
N HIS A 152 2.04 3.59 -8.66
CA HIS A 152 2.43 2.57 -9.64
C HIS A 152 3.88 2.09 -9.49
N VAL A 153 4.76 2.94 -8.96
CA VAL A 153 6.20 2.69 -8.92
C VAL A 153 6.83 2.96 -7.56
N THR A 154 6.03 3.19 -6.52
CA THR A 154 6.53 3.54 -5.19
C THR A 154 5.80 2.73 -4.13
N TYR A 155 6.54 2.06 -3.26
CA TYR A 155 5.99 1.55 -2.00
C TYR A 155 6.26 2.54 -0.89
N HIS A 156 5.35 2.56 0.05
CA HIS A 156 5.51 3.37 1.25
C HIS A 156 5.10 2.60 2.50
N GLY A 157 5.56 3.10 3.62
CA GLY A 157 5.29 2.55 4.93
C GLY A 157 5.56 3.60 5.99
N ARG A 158 5.49 3.20 7.23
CA ARG A 158 5.70 4.09 8.37
C ARG A 158 6.17 3.30 9.58
N THR A 159 7.11 3.85 10.34
CA THR A 159 7.47 3.28 11.64
C THR A 159 6.30 3.38 12.62
N ALA A 160 6.31 2.57 13.67
CA ALA A 160 5.39 2.78 14.79
C ALA A 160 5.53 4.19 15.37
N PHE A 161 4.49 4.69 16.04
CA PHE A 161 4.51 6.00 16.65
C PHE A 161 3.85 6.02 18.03
N GLU A 162 4.19 7.04 18.80
CA GLU A 162 3.56 7.37 20.08
C GLU A 162 3.04 8.79 20.01
N ASP A 163 1.79 8.99 20.41
CA ASP A 163 1.16 10.29 20.53
C ASP A 163 1.24 10.82 21.96
N ASP A 164 1.27 12.15 22.10
CA ASP A 164 1.08 12.85 23.36
C ASP A 164 0.10 14.02 23.14
N ALA A 165 -1.17 13.73 23.24
CA ALA A 165 -2.23 14.70 23.02
C ALA A 165 -2.19 15.86 24.03
N ALA A 166 -1.62 15.65 25.23
CA ALA A 166 -1.49 16.71 26.24
C ALA A 166 -0.50 17.81 25.80
N LEU A 167 0.48 17.42 24.95
CA LEU A 167 1.45 18.33 24.36
C LEU A 167 1.10 18.76 22.92
N GLY A 168 -0.07 18.37 22.40
CA GLY A 168 -0.48 18.66 21.03
C GLY A 168 0.24 17.82 19.97
N HIS A 169 0.85 16.72 20.37
CA HIS A 169 1.56 15.77 19.51
C HIS A 169 0.71 14.51 19.26
N ASP A 170 -0.51 14.71 18.81
CA ASP A 170 -1.39 13.66 18.28
C ASP A 170 -1.28 13.67 16.75
N ARG A 171 -0.70 12.63 16.19
CA ARG A 171 -0.40 12.53 14.76
C ARG A 171 -1.67 12.67 13.93
N PHE A 172 -1.69 13.66 13.04
CA PHE A 172 -2.82 13.89 12.15
C PHE A 172 -2.34 14.29 10.74
N LEU A 173 -2.63 13.42 9.77
CA LEU A 173 -2.36 13.64 8.36
C LEU A 173 -3.67 13.57 7.57
N LEU A 174 -3.86 14.46 6.62
CA LEU A 174 -4.91 14.34 5.61
C LEU A 174 -4.36 13.52 4.44
N ARG A 175 -5.11 12.49 4.03
CA ARG A 175 -4.78 11.64 2.88
C ARG A 175 -5.76 11.89 1.74
N LEU A 176 -5.22 12.09 0.54
CA LEU A 176 -5.96 12.18 -0.70
C LEU A 176 -5.47 11.12 -1.67
N TRP A 177 -6.41 10.40 -2.27
CA TRP A 177 -6.16 9.53 -3.42
C TRP A 177 -6.58 10.28 -4.68
N LEU A 178 -5.67 10.37 -5.64
CA LEU A 178 -5.88 11.09 -6.87
C LEU A 178 -5.78 10.12 -8.05
N ILE A 179 -6.74 10.25 -8.95
CA ILE A 179 -6.79 9.53 -10.22
C ILE A 179 -6.54 10.54 -11.31
N THR A 180 -5.65 10.24 -12.24
CA THR A 180 -5.33 11.11 -13.35
C THR A 180 -5.93 10.54 -14.64
N PRO A 181 -6.49 11.39 -15.53
CA PRO A 181 -7.07 10.92 -16.80
C PRO A 181 -6.08 10.20 -17.71
N GLU A 182 -4.80 10.47 -17.55
CA GLU A 182 -3.69 9.93 -18.34
C GLU A 182 -2.81 8.99 -17.52
N SER A 183 -3.41 8.32 -16.53
CA SER A 183 -2.68 7.42 -15.64
C SER A 183 -2.01 6.26 -16.39
N HIS A 184 -1.11 5.58 -15.68
CA HIS A 184 -0.47 4.36 -16.17
C HIS A 184 -1.49 3.44 -16.86
N ARG A 185 -1.16 2.97 -18.06
CA ARG A 185 -2.00 2.00 -18.75
C ARG A 185 -1.86 0.66 -18.05
N LEU A 186 -2.83 0.33 -17.21
CA LEU A 186 -2.96 -0.98 -16.61
C LEU A 186 -3.65 -1.94 -17.58
N PRO A 187 -3.36 -3.24 -17.53
CA PRO A 187 -4.21 -4.25 -18.13
C PRO A 187 -5.66 -4.06 -17.68
N LYS A 188 -6.62 -4.33 -18.59
CA LYS A 188 -8.05 -4.05 -18.35
C LYS A 188 -8.60 -4.76 -17.11
N ASP A 189 -8.14 -5.97 -16.86
CA ASP A 189 -8.48 -6.80 -15.69
C ASP A 189 -7.94 -6.22 -14.38
N GLN A 190 -6.81 -5.52 -14.44
CA GLN A 190 -6.21 -4.85 -13.28
C GLN A 190 -6.76 -3.43 -13.08
N ALA A 191 -7.06 -2.72 -14.17
CA ALA A 191 -7.58 -1.35 -14.10
C ALA A 191 -8.89 -1.26 -13.28
N SER A 192 -9.73 -2.29 -13.31
CA SER A 192 -10.96 -2.34 -12.51
C SER A 192 -10.71 -2.48 -11.00
N LEU A 193 -9.55 -2.99 -10.61
CA LEU A 193 -9.13 -3.14 -9.21
C LEU A 193 -8.40 -1.91 -8.67
N TRP A 194 -7.89 -1.07 -9.60
CA TRP A 194 -7.23 0.20 -9.30
C TRP A 194 -8.26 1.31 -9.31
N SER A 195 -8.70 1.90 -8.42
CA SER A 195 -9.63 3.00 -8.46
C SER A 195 -11.03 2.65 -8.96
N SER A 196 -11.88 2.12 -8.16
CA SER A 196 -13.29 2.38 -8.38
C SER A 196 -13.53 3.87 -8.08
N ALA A 197 -13.57 4.70 -9.14
CA ALA A 197 -13.99 6.10 -9.06
C ALA A 197 -15.35 6.24 -8.34
N GLU A 198 -16.14 5.17 -8.29
CA GLU A 198 -17.39 5.05 -7.56
C GLU A 198 -17.20 5.08 -6.03
N LEU A 199 -16.12 4.49 -5.48
CA LEU A 199 -15.85 4.52 -4.04
C LEU A 199 -15.47 5.92 -3.55
N THR A 200 -14.82 6.70 -4.38
CA THR A 200 -14.47 8.10 -4.06
C THR A 200 -15.71 8.99 -4.01
N ASN A 201 -16.68 8.76 -4.91
CA ASN A 201 -17.91 9.53 -4.97
C ASN A 201 -18.90 9.17 -3.86
N SER A 202 -18.96 7.93 -3.39
CA SER A 202 -19.85 7.54 -2.28
C SER A 202 -19.44 8.19 -0.95
N ARG A 203 -18.15 8.31 -0.67
CA ARG A 203 -17.66 8.95 0.57
C ARG A 203 -17.73 10.48 0.53
N LEU A 204 -17.59 11.11 -0.65
CA LEU A 204 -17.78 12.57 -0.78
C LEU A 204 -19.24 13.00 -0.60
N SER A 205 -20.19 12.10 -0.85
CA SER A 205 -21.63 12.39 -0.61
C SER A 205 -22.00 12.38 0.87
N GLU A 206 -21.18 11.78 1.75
CA GLU A 206 -21.41 11.75 3.21
C GLU A 206 -20.84 12.98 3.94
N ILE A 207 -19.94 13.74 3.28
CA ILE A 207 -19.41 15.00 3.82
C ILE A 207 -20.34 16.15 3.34
N ARG A 208 -21.57 16.20 3.81
CA ARG A 208 -22.37 17.42 3.74
C ARG A 208 -22.01 18.30 4.92
N PRO A 209 -21.62 19.57 4.70
CA PRO A 209 -21.54 20.51 5.82
C PRO A 209 -22.94 20.63 6.44
N THR A 210 -23.05 20.31 7.69
CA THR A 210 -24.22 20.68 8.49
C THR A 210 -24.26 22.20 8.52
N SER A 211 -25.25 22.76 7.86
CA SER A 211 -25.61 24.18 7.88
C SER A 211 -25.99 24.63 9.29
#